data_a174368b856fbf5c1b4f18d7cc0214e9
#
_entry.id   a174368b856fbf5c1b4f18d7cc0214e9
#
_cell.length_a   1.000
_cell.length_b   1.000
_cell.length_c   1.000
_cell.angle_alpha   90.00
_cell.angle_beta   90.00
_cell.angle_gamma   90.00
#
_symmetry.space_group_name_H-M   'P 1'
#
loop_
_entity.id
_entity.type
_entity.pdbx_description
1 polymer ?
#
loop_
_entity_poly.entity_id
_entity_poly.type
_entity_poly.pdbx_seq_one_letter_code
_entity_poly.pdbx_strand_id
1 'polypeptide(L)'
;MARVRTVFFGSGTFALPALARLADGVADGVSPGAALVDLSAVVTAPPRPAGRRGELQPTPVALAAEARGIAILTPVSLRREEALTELRALGVDLVVLADYGRLVPAALLDLPRHGALNLHPSLLPRHRGAAPVPATILAGDAATGVTLMRMDEGLDSGPILAQREVPLDGTEVAPDLEARLAVVAADLLVEMLPAWLAGTLEARPQPADGATLTRPLRRSDGWLDPERPAVELERQVRAYQPWPGSFLEAEGERLIIWRAAPVERPDENGVFVPGAGDLGALVPFGDTLALRTSQGLLRLDEVQPAGRRRMSGAEYRRGRREA
;
A
#
# COMPACT_ATOMS: atom_id res chain seq x y z
N MET A 1 24.25 7.40 -26.05
CA MET A 1 24.19 8.33 -24.91
C MET A 1 24.77 7.64 -23.68
N ALA A 2 25.48 8.36 -22.80
CA ALA A 2 25.88 7.79 -21.51
C ALA A 2 24.62 7.48 -20.69
N ARG A 3 24.63 6.36 -19.97
CA ARG A 3 23.52 6.01 -19.05
C ARG A 3 23.42 7.02 -17.93
N VAL A 4 22.20 7.29 -17.48
CA VAL A 4 21.91 8.21 -16.38
C VAL A 4 22.14 7.51 -15.06
N ARG A 5 23.06 8.00 -14.23
CA ARG A 5 23.32 7.44 -12.90
C ARG A 5 22.10 7.60 -12.01
N THR A 6 21.51 6.49 -11.65
CA THR A 6 20.23 6.45 -10.94
C THR A 6 20.38 5.79 -9.59
N VAL A 7 19.78 6.38 -8.58
CA VAL A 7 19.64 5.77 -7.25
C VAL A 7 18.16 5.50 -7.00
N PHE A 8 17.87 4.26 -6.60
CA PHE A 8 16.50 3.84 -6.30
C PHE A 8 16.25 3.86 -4.79
N PHE A 9 15.16 4.46 -4.38
CA PHE A 9 14.70 4.54 -2.99
C PHE A 9 13.45 3.68 -2.80
N GLY A 10 13.52 2.68 -1.92
CA GLY A 10 12.39 1.83 -1.64
C GLY A 10 12.62 0.95 -0.42
N SER A 11 11.53 0.43 0.18
CA SER A 11 11.65 -0.47 1.33
C SER A 11 10.67 -1.63 1.25
N GLY A 12 9.43 -1.38 0.86
CA GLY A 12 8.36 -2.38 0.81
C GLY A 12 8.27 -3.15 -0.50
N THR A 13 7.24 -3.98 -0.59
CA THR A 13 7.00 -4.88 -1.73
C THR A 13 6.53 -4.16 -2.97
N PHE A 14 5.82 -3.04 -2.83
CA PHE A 14 5.40 -2.21 -3.97
C PHE A 14 6.57 -1.72 -4.81
N ALA A 15 7.75 -1.53 -4.20
CA ALA A 15 8.96 -1.07 -4.88
C ALA A 15 9.63 -2.14 -5.79
N LEU A 16 9.38 -3.42 -5.53
CA LEU A 16 10.15 -4.52 -6.14
C LEU A 16 10.02 -4.60 -7.67
N PRO A 17 8.84 -4.48 -8.30
CA PRO A 17 8.74 -4.53 -9.76
C PRO A 17 9.49 -3.36 -10.44
N ALA A 18 9.42 -2.14 -9.87
CA ALA A 18 10.14 -0.99 -10.42
C ALA A 18 11.66 -1.17 -10.30
N LEU A 19 12.17 -1.66 -9.16
CA LEU A 19 13.57 -2.01 -8.98
C LEU A 19 14.01 -3.05 -10.01
N ALA A 20 13.23 -4.12 -10.19
CA ALA A 20 13.54 -5.18 -11.15
C ALA A 20 13.59 -4.64 -12.59
N ARG A 21 12.61 -3.81 -13.01
CA ARG A 21 12.63 -3.20 -14.35
C ARG A 21 13.85 -2.34 -14.61
N LEU A 22 14.29 -1.57 -13.61
CA LEU A 22 15.49 -0.72 -13.73
C LEU A 22 16.79 -1.53 -13.73
N ALA A 23 16.85 -2.61 -12.95
CA ALA A 23 18.04 -3.43 -12.83
C ALA A 23 18.21 -4.44 -13.99
N ASP A 24 17.13 -5.13 -14.35
CA ASP A 24 17.15 -6.30 -15.25
C ASP A 24 16.73 -5.94 -16.68
N GLY A 25 16.09 -4.80 -16.89
CA GLY A 25 15.43 -4.42 -18.15
C GLY A 25 16.37 -4.25 -19.36
N VAL A 26 17.68 -4.29 -19.15
CA VAL A 26 18.68 -4.30 -20.24
C VAL A 26 18.85 -5.70 -20.83
N ALA A 27 18.67 -6.75 -20.02
CA ALA A 27 18.90 -8.13 -20.43
C ALA A 27 17.79 -8.68 -21.33
N ASP A 28 16.54 -8.22 -21.12
CA ASP A 28 15.37 -8.80 -21.79
C ASP A 28 14.95 -8.06 -23.07
N GLY A 29 15.62 -6.95 -23.43
CA GLY A 29 15.28 -6.16 -24.62
C GLY A 29 13.89 -5.49 -24.59
N VAL A 30 13.18 -5.56 -23.46
CA VAL A 30 11.76 -5.24 -23.33
C VAL A 30 11.50 -3.79 -22.94
N SER A 31 12.49 -3.07 -22.40
CA SER A 31 12.25 -1.73 -21.84
C SER A 31 13.29 -0.71 -22.28
N PRO A 32 13.02 0.08 -23.34
CA PRO A 32 13.93 1.14 -23.81
C PRO A 32 14.33 2.12 -22.69
N GLY A 33 13.42 2.43 -21.77
CA GLY A 33 13.69 3.33 -20.65
C GLY A 33 14.71 2.79 -19.65
N ALA A 34 14.67 1.51 -19.34
CA ALA A 34 15.64 0.87 -18.44
C ALA A 34 17.07 0.88 -19.01
N ALA A 35 17.21 0.79 -20.34
CA ALA A 35 18.52 0.87 -21.00
C ALA A 35 19.21 2.25 -20.87
N LEU A 36 18.45 3.29 -20.53
CA LEU A 36 18.96 4.65 -20.36
C LEU A 36 19.53 4.92 -18.97
N VAL A 37 19.26 4.05 -17.98
CA VAL A 37 19.68 4.24 -16.60
C VAL A 37 20.84 3.30 -16.22
N ASP A 38 21.70 3.77 -15.34
CA ASP A 38 22.72 3.03 -14.64
C ASP A 38 22.35 3.03 -13.15
N LEU A 39 21.79 1.93 -12.67
CA LEU A 39 21.35 1.79 -11.29
C LEU A 39 22.57 1.60 -10.38
N SER A 40 23.08 2.71 -9.86
CA SER A 40 24.33 2.76 -9.11
C SER A 40 24.18 2.28 -7.67
N ALA A 41 23.02 2.48 -7.05
CA ALA A 41 22.74 2.05 -5.69
C ALA A 41 21.24 2.01 -5.39
N VAL A 42 20.92 1.32 -4.31
CA VAL A 42 19.59 1.30 -3.68
C VAL A 42 19.68 1.91 -2.28
N VAL A 43 18.76 2.80 -1.95
CA VAL A 43 18.59 3.34 -0.61
C VAL A 43 17.34 2.74 0.02
N THR A 44 17.49 2.12 1.17
CA THR A 44 16.38 1.45 1.86
C THR A 44 16.42 1.69 3.37
N ALA A 45 15.36 1.35 4.08
CA ALA A 45 15.33 1.45 5.53
C ALA A 45 16.31 0.44 6.16
N PRO A 46 16.95 0.79 7.29
CA PRO A 46 17.75 -0.17 8.04
C PRO A 46 16.96 -1.41 8.45
N PRO A 47 17.62 -2.57 8.63
CA PRO A 47 16.98 -3.77 9.14
C PRO A 47 16.27 -3.50 10.47
N ARG A 48 15.12 -4.13 10.66
CA ARG A 48 14.29 -4.00 11.87
C ARG A 48 14.02 -5.35 12.52
N PRO A 49 13.90 -5.40 13.86
CA PRO A 49 13.47 -6.61 14.53
C PRO A 49 12.11 -7.09 14.01
N ALA A 50 12.03 -8.35 13.60
CA ALA A 50 10.80 -8.97 13.13
C ALA A 50 10.64 -10.40 13.67
N GLY A 51 9.40 -10.91 13.62
CA GLY A 51 9.07 -12.23 14.14
C GLY A 51 9.14 -12.34 15.67
N ARG A 52 8.86 -13.54 16.20
CA ARG A 52 8.83 -13.82 17.64
C ARG A 52 10.20 -13.73 18.32
N ARG A 53 11.27 -13.92 17.57
CA ARG A 53 12.65 -13.89 18.09
C ARG A 53 13.31 -12.54 18.02
N GLY A 54 12.65 -11.54 17.38
CA GLY A 54 13.19 -10.19 17.23
C GLY A 54 14.47 -10.12 16.40
N GLU A 55 14.72 -11.07 15.51
CA GLU A 55 15.84 -11.07 14.60
C GLU A 55 15.76 -9.89 13.63
N LEU A 56 16.90 -9.24 13.35
CA LEU A 56 16.96 -8.14 12.40
C LEU A 56 16.68 -8.68 10.99
N GLN A 57 15.60 -8.21 10.39
CA GLN A 57 15.22 -8.57 9.03
C GLN A 57 15.51 -7.39 8.09
N PRO A 58 16.26 -7.63 6.99
CA PRO A 58 16.42 -6.65 5.94
C PRO A 58 15.07 -6.38 5.24
N THR A 59 14.97 -5.22 4.58
CA THR A 59 13.80 -4.90 3.78
C THR A 59 13.70 -5.79 2.54
N PRO A 60 12.49 -5.99 1.96
CA PRO A 60 12.34 -6.68 0.68
C PRO A 60 13.23 -6.09 -0.43
N VAL A 61 13.38 -4.77 -0.47
CA VAL A 61 14.22 -4.07 -1.44
C VAL A 61 15.71 -4.34 -1.19
N ALA A 62 16.17 -4.43 0.07
CA ALA A 62 17.55 -4.80 0.38
C ALA A 62 17.87 -6.21 -0.13
N LEU A 63 17.03 -7.19 0.13
CA LEU A 63 17.20 -8.57 -0.36
C LEU A 63 17.23 -8.65 -1.88
N ALA A 64 16.36 -7.90 -2.56
CA ALA A 64 16.30 -7.86 -4.01
C ALA A 64 17.54 -7.21 -4.65
N ALA A 65 18.10 -6.18 -4.00
CA ALA A 65 19.33 -5.50 -4.42
C ALA A 65 20.56 -6.40 -4.19
N GLU A 66 20.64 -7.05 -3.02
CA GLU A 66 21.73 -8.00 -2.71
C GLU A 66 21.78 -9.14 -3.71
N ALA A 67 20.64 -9.74 -4.06
CA ALA A 67 20.56 -10.81 -5.04
C ALA A 67 21.06 -10.39 -6.45
N ARG A 68 21.12 -9.07 -6.72
CA ARG A 68 21.60 -8.50 -7.99
C ARG A 68 22.98 -7.87 -7.90
N GLY A 69 23.63 -7.93 -6.75
CA GLY A 69 24.93 -7.31 -6.53
C GLY A 69 24.90 -5.76 -6.59
N ILE A 70 23.75 -5.14 -6.36
CA ILE A 70 23.58 -3.68 -6.35
C ILE A 70 24.00 -3.15 -4.98
N ALA A 71 24.75 -2.05 -4.96
CA ALA A 71 25.16 -1.39 -3.73
C ALA A 71 23.93 -0.94 -2.89
N ILE A 72 23.97 -1.18 -1.57
CA ILE A 72 22.86 -0.92 -0.66
C ILE A 72 23.29 0.10 0.37
N LEU A 73 22.54 1.20 0.48
CA LEU A 73 22.68 2.22 1.49
C LEU A 73 21.48 2.16 2.45
N THR A 74 21.77 2.14 3.76
CA THR A 74 20.72 2.06 4.80
C THR A 74 20.84 3.22 5.79
N PRO A 75 20.73 4.48 5.35
CA PRO A 75 20.92 5.63 6.23
C PRO A 75 19.86 5.64 7.34
N VAL A 76 20.28 5.92 8.57
CA VAL A 76 19.36 6.11 9.70
C VAL A 76 18.47 7.34 9.47
N SER A 77 19.01 8.37 8.82
CA SER A 77 18.29 9.58 8.45
C SER A 77 18.94 10.21 7.22
N LEU A 78 18.09 10.58 6.23
CA LEU A 78 18.54 11.33 5.05
C LEU A 78 18.88 12.80 5.34
N ARG A 79 18.58 13.30 6.54
CA ARG A 79 18.94 14.68 6.95
C ARG A 79 20.36 14.80 7.47
N ARG A 80 21.06 13.68 7.68
CA ARG A 80 22.45 13.69 8.13
C ARG A 80 23.39 13.99 6.97
N GLU A 81 24.40 14.81 7.23
CA GLU A 81 25.37 15.23 6.21
C GLU A 81 26.15 14.03 5.64
N GLU A 82 26.39 13.00 6.44
CA GLU A 82 27.06 11.78 5.99
C GLU A 82 26.29 11.09 4.85
N ALA A 83 24.96 10.99 4.99
CA ALA A 83 24.09 10.39 3.97
C ALA A 83 24.06 11.24 2.69
N LEU A 84 23.99 12.55 2.82
CA LEU A 84 24.03 13.46 1.68
C LEU A 84 25.38 13.43 0.98
N THR A 85 26.47 13.35 1.73
CA THR A 85 27.84 13.26 1.16
C THR A 85 28.03 11.95 0.42
N GLU A 86 27.56 10.84 0.97
CA GLU A 86 27.59 9.53 0.31
C GLU A 86 26.82 9.54 -1.02
N LEU A 87 25.61 10.11 -1.03
CA LEU A 87 24.80 10.24 -2.24
C LEU A 87 25.43 11.20 -3.27
N ARG A 88 26.03 12.32 -2.83
CA ARG A 88 26.78 13.22 -3.72
C ARG A 88 27.97 12.51 -4.38
N ALA A 89 28.69 11.68 -3.61
CA ALA A 89 29.83 10.93 -4.12
C ALA A 89 29.46 9.91 -5.22
N LEU A 90 28.23 9.44 -5.25
CA LEU A 90 27.70 8.58 -6.32
C LEU A 90 27.49 9.36 -7.64
N GLY A 91 27.46 10.69 -7.61
CA GLY A 91 27.21 11.52 -8.79
C GLY A 91 25.83 11.26 -9.37
N VAL A 92 24.82 11.26 -8.54
CA VAL A 92 23.42 10.92 -8.88
C VAL A 92 22.83 11.91 -9.87
N ASP A 93 22.35 11.41 -11.00
CA ASP A 93 21.67 12.19 -12.03
C ASP A 93 20.14 12.11 -11.94
N LEU A 94 19.60 11.00 -11.41
CA LEU A 94 18.19 10.73 -11.25
C LEU A 94 17.95 9.96 -9.94
N VAL A 95 16.91 10.34 -9.21
CA VAL A 95 16.36 9.55 -8.11
C VAL A 95 15.01 8.99 -8.52
N VAL A 96 14.78 7.70 -8.26
CA VAL A 96 13.46 7.06 -8.39
C VAL A 96 13.06 6.52 -7.04
N LEU A 97 11.86 6.82 -6.61
CA LEU A 97 11.32 6.44 -5.31
C LEU A 97 10.01 5.65 -5.47
N ALA A 98 9.89 4.57 -4.70
CA ALA A 98 8.66 3.81 -4.54
C ALA A 98 8.65 3.20 -3.12
N ASP A 99 7.59 3.44 -2.36
CA ASP A 99 7.38 2.84 -1.03
C ASP A 99 8.63 2.90 -0.11
N TYR A 100 9.22 4.08 0.00
CA TYR A 100 10.38 4.30 0.86
C TYR A 100 10.01 4.52 2.34
N GLY A 101 8.86 5.13 2.58
CA GLY A 101 8.28 5.32 3.92
C GLY A 101 9.01 6.34 4.80
N ARG A 102 9.84 7.22 4.22
CA ARG A 102 10.55 8.28 4.93
C ARG A 102 10.55 9.58 4.13
N LEU A 103 10.59 10.70 4.84
CA LEU A 103 10.73 12.02 4.21
C LEU A 103 12.09 12.17 3.52
N VAL A 104 12.05 12.68 2.32
CA VAL A 104 13.23 13.05 1.52
C VAL A 104 13.45 14.57 1.72
N PRO A 105 14.61 14.99 2.25
CA PRO A 105 14.87 16.42 2.46
C PRO A 105 15.13 17.17 1.15
N ALA A 106 14.82 18.47 1.12
CA ALA A 106 15.05 19.36 -0.03
C ALA A 106 16.47 19.25 -0.59
N ALA A 107 17.48 19.24 0.28
CA ALA A 107 18.88 19.10 -0.12
C ALA A 107 19.18 17.80 -0.93
N LEU A 108 18.35 16.78 -0.84
CA LEU A 108 18.45 15.57 -1.67
C LEU A 108 17.66 15.72 -2.96
N LEU A 109 16.50 16.39 -2.92
CA LEU A 109 15.68 16.64 -4.11
C LEU A 109 16.41 17.49 -5.16
N ASP A 110 17.31 18.36 -4.70
CA ASP A 110 18.10 19.27 -5.55
C ASP A 110 19.39 18.65 -6.10
N LEU A 111 19.79 17.46 -5.61
CA LEU A 111 21.02 16.82 -6.06
C LEU A 111 20.96 16.31 -7.50
N PRO A 112 19.94 15.56 -7.94
CA PRO A 112 19.91 14.94 -9.24
C PRO A 112 19.47 15.93 -10.31
N ARG A 113 20.25 16.07 -11.39
CA ARG A 113 19.91 17.01 -12.50
C ARG A 113 18.60 16.69 -13.20
N HIS A 114 18.16 15.41 -13.18
CA HIS A 114 16.86 14.99 -13.70
C HIS A 114 15.79 14.92 -12.60
N GLY A 115 16.10 15.41 -11.38
CA GLY A 115 15.18 15.46 -10.25
C GLY A 115 14.91 14.09 -9.61
N ALA A 116 13.98 14.08 -8.68
CA ALA A 116 13.51 12.90 -7.97
C ALA A 116 12.08 12.56 -8.42
N LEU A 117 11.86 11.34 -8.87
CA LEU A 117 10.58 10.81 -9.32
C LEU A 117 9.99 9.90 -8.25
N ASN A 118 8.69 9.97 -8.01
CA ASN A 118 7.98 9.08 -7.12
C ASN A 118 6.87 8.32 -7.86
N LEU A 119 6.77 7.03 -7.58
CA LEU A 119 5.67 6.16 -7.99
C LEU A 119 4.67 6.08 -6.84
N HIS A 120 3.51 6.69 -7.01
CA HIS A 120 2.48 6.74 -5.97
C HIS A 120 1.26 5.90 -6.38
N PRO A 121 0.82 4.92 -5.54
CA PRO A 121 -0.28 4.01 -5.91
C PRO A 121 -1.66 4.62 -5.66
N SER A 122 -1.92 5.77 -6.28
CA SER A 122 -3.24 6.39 -6.42
C SER A 122 -3.27 7.32 -7.63
N LEU A 123 -4.47 7.75 -8.01
CA LEU A 123 -4.67 8.86 -8.96
C LEU A 123 -4.62 10.18 -8.20
N LEU A 124 -3.42 10.76 -8.07
CA LEU A 124 -3.25 12.06 -7.43
C LEU A 124 -4.08 13.15 -8.13
N PRO A 125 -4.68 14.10 -7.38
CA PRO A 125 -4.37 14.44 -5.99
C PRO A 125 -5.11 13.62 -4.92
N ARG A 126 -5.90 12.60 -5.29
CA ARG A 126 -6.58 11.75 -4.29
C ARG A 126 -5.58 10.83 -3.59
N HIS A 127 -5.83 10.63 -2.29
CA HIS A 127 -5.08 9.68 -1.44
C HIS A 127 -3.57 9.95 -1.37
N ARG A 128 -3.15 11.24 -1.26
CA ARG A 128 -1.78 11.59 -0.90
C ARG A 128 -1.43 10.98 0.45
N GLY A 129 -0.16 10.62 0.67
CA GLY A 129 0.34 10.14 1.97
C GLY A 129 0.54 8.64 2.06
N ALA A 130 0.50 8.10 3.28
CA ALA A 130 1.15 6.83 3.59
C ALA A 130 0.30 5.56 3.33
N ALA A 131 -1.00 5.67 3.05
CA ALA A 131 -1.88 4.51 2.92
C ALA A 131 -2.89 4.65 1.77
N PRO A 132 -2.45 4.95 0.52
CA PRO A 132 -3.35 5.21 -0.60
C PRO A 132 -4.18 3.99 -1.00
N VAL A 133 -3.61 2.79 -1.03
CA VAL A 133 -4.31 1.55 -1.42
C VAL A 133 -5.44 1.20 -0.44
N PRO A 134 -5.20 1.14 0.89
CA PRO A 134 -6.29 1.01 1.85
C PRO A 134 -7.35 2.10 1.73
N ALA A 135 -6.95 3.36 1.52
CA ALA A 135 -7.88 4.48 1.40
C ALA A 135 -8.80 4.36 0.18
N THR A 136 -8.28 3.91 -0.96
CA THR A 136 -9.07 3.61 -2.17
C THR A 136 -10.17 2.58 -1.89
N ILE A 137 -9.83 1.47 -1.22
CA ILE A 137 -10.80 0.41 -0.88
C ILE A 137 -11.83 0.93 0.13
N LEU A 138 -11.39 1.62 1.17
CA LEU A 138 -12.30 2.20 2.18
C LEU A 138 -13.30 3.20 1.58
N ALA A 139 -12.84 4.03 0.64
CA ALA A 139 -13.70 4.98 -0.05
C ALA A 139 -14.70 4.28 -0.98
N GLY A 140 -14.44 3.04 -1.40
CA GLY A 140 -15.25 2.32 -2.38
C GLY A 140 -15.13 2.96 -3.76
N ASP A 141 -13.93 3.44 -4.10
CA ASP A 141 -13.66 4.03 -5.40
C ASP A 141 -13.89 3.00 -6.53
N ALA A 142 -14.49 3.43 -7.63
CA ALA A 142 -14.72 2.59 -8.80
C ALA A 142 -13.44 2.40 -9.66
N ALA A 143 -12.44 3.22 -9.44
CA ALA A 143 -11.14 3.14 -10.07
C ALA A 143 -10.06 3.69 -9.15
N THR A 144 -8.85 3.21 -9.33
CA THR A 144 -7.62 3.75 -8.75
C THR A 144 -6.56 3.86 -9.85
N GLY A 145 -5.29 3.89 -9.49
CA GLY A 145 -4.22 3.89 -10.47
C GLY A 145 -2.86 4.15 -9.85
N VAL A 146 -1.95 4.51 -10.72
CA VAL A 146 -0.60 4.93 -10.33
C VAL A 146 -0.32 6.30 -10.90
N THR A 147 0.31 7.13 -10.11
CA THR A 147 0.85 8.42 -10.54
C THR A 147 2.36 8.38 -10.50
N LEU A 148 3.01 8.67 -11.64
CA LEU A 148 4.41 9.07 -11.69
C LEU A 148 4.45 10.58 -11.53
N MET A 149 5.12 11.07 -10.49
CA MET A 149 5.26 12.49 -10.20
C MET A 149 6.71 12.89 -9.98
N ARG A 150 7.03 14.16 -10.22
CA ARG A 150 8.27 14.77 -9.73
C ARG A 150 8.05 15.18 -8.28
N MET A 151 8.99 14.82 -7.41
CA MET A 151 8.89 15.16 -5.99
C MET A 151 9.13 16.66 -5.75
N ASP A 152 8.44 17.18 -4.75
CA ASP A 152 8.68 18.46 -4.11
C ASP A 152 8.82 18.27 -2.58
N GLU A 153 8.90 19.34 -1.82
CA GLU A 153 9.01 19.29 -0.36
C GLU A 153 7.72 18.88 0.36
N GLY A 154 6.60 18.88 -0.35
CA GLY A 154 5.30 18.54 0.20
C GLY A 154 5.04 17.04 0.23
N LEU A 155 3.94 16.65 0.88
CA LEU A 155 3.52 15.26 0.95
C LEU A 155 2.74 14.89 -0.32
N ASP A 156 3.40 14.22 -1.24
CA ASP A 156 2.87 13.76 -2.53
C ASP A 156 2.14 14.87 -3.32
N SER A 157 2.62 16.11 -3.22
CA SER A 157 2.03 17.31 -3.83
C SER A 157 2.72 17.75 -5.13
N GLY A 158 3.84 17.16 -5.46
CA GLY A 158 4.63 17.49 -6.63
C GLY A 158 3.89 17.29 -7.95
N PRO A 159 4.38 17.90 -9.02
CA PRO A 159 3.70 17.88 -10.31
C PRO A 159 3.64 16.47 -10.92
N ILE A 160 2.51 16.17 -11.56
CA ILE A 160 2.22 14.90 -12.22
C ILE A 160 2.95 14.87 -13.57
N LEU A 161 3.65 13.78 -13.82
CA LEU A 161 4.27 13.45 -15.10
C LEU A 161 3.35 12.56 -15.94
N ALA A 162 2.83 11.51 -15.35
CA ALA A 162 1.90 10.59 -16.00
C ALA A 162 1.03 9.88 -14.95
N GLN A 163 -0.12 9.42 -15.41
CA GLN A 163 -1.03 8.58 -14.61
C GLN A 163 -1.52 7.40 -15.43
N ARG A 164 -1.73 6.28 -14.75
CA ARG A 164 -2.39 5.10 -15.36
C ARG A 164 -3.52 4.65 -14.47
N GLU A 165 -4.73 4.78 -14.99
CA GLU A 165 -5.94 4.34 -14.31
C GLU A 165 -6.07 2.83 -14.33
N VAL A 166 -6.64 2.29 -13.25
CA VAL A 166 -6.93 0.87 -13.04
C VAL A 166 -8.36 0.75 -12.51
N PRO A 167 -9.29 0.17 -13.27
CA PRO A 167 -10.65 -0.03 -12.82
C PRO A 167 -10.70 -1.07 -11.70
N LEU A 168 -11.65 -0.89 -10.78
CA LEU A 168 -11.90 -1.77 -9.64
C LEU A 168 -13.28 -2.40 -9.78
N ASP A 169 -13.41 -3.65 -9.36
CA ASP A 169 -14.70 -4.37 -9.33
C ASP A 169 -15.37 -4.33 -7.95
N GLY A 170 -14.67 -3.78 -6.95
CA GLY A 170 -15.17 -3.65 -5.58
C GLY A 170 -14.92 -4.87 -4.69
N THR A 171 -14.17 -5.87 -5.17
CA THR A 171 -13.81 -7.07 -4.40
C THR A 171 -12.34 -7.10 -3.98
N GLU A 172 -11.55 -6.13 -4.42
CA GLU A 172 -10.11 -6.08 -4.19
C GLU A 172 -9.76 -6.10 -2.71
N VAL A 173 -8.74 -6.89 -2.39
CA VAL A 173 -8.07 -6.90 -1.08
C VAL A 173 -6.75 -6.14 -1.19
N ALA A 174 -6.39 -5.39 -0.17
CA ALA A 174 -5.26 -4.46 -0.25
C ALA A 174 -3.94 -5.09 -0.74
N PRO A 175 -3.49 -6.28 -0.31
CA PRO A 175 -2.25 -6.87 -0.82
C PRO A 175 -2.28 -7.17 -2.31
N ASP A 176 -3.41 -7.67 -2.82
CA ASP A 176 -3.54 -8.03 -4.23
C ASP A 176 -3.60 -6.79 -5.12
N LEU A 177 -4.34 -5.76 -4.66
CA LEU A 177 -4.39 -4.47 -5.35
C LEU A 177 -3.02 -3.79 -5.36
N GLU A 178 -2.30 -3.80 -4.24
CA GLU A 178 -0.94 -3.25 -4.15
C GLU A 178 0.02 -3.95 -5.11
N ALA A 179 0.00 -5.28 -5.16
CA ALA A 179 0.82 -6.05 -6.08
C ALA A 179 0.49 -5.74 -7.56
N ARG A 180 -0.79 -5.61 -7.90
CA ARG A 180 -1.25 -5.20 -9.25
C ARG A 180 -0.75 -3.80 -9.59
N LEU A 181 -0.92 -2.83 -8.71
CA LEU A 181 -0.46 -1.45 -8.90
C LEU A 181 1.06 -1.33 -8.98
N ALA A 182 1.81 -2.17 -8.27
CA ALA A 182 3.27 -2.21 -8.32
C ALA A 182 3.81 -2.55 -9.72
N VAL A 183 3.16 -3.50 -10.42
CA VAL A 183 3.49 -3.83 -11.81
C VAL A 183 3.15 -2.68 -12.74
N VAL A 184 1.96 -2.09 -12.59
CA VAL A 184 1.54 -0.91 -13.37
C VAL A 184 2.50 0.26 -13.17
N ALA A 185 2.98 0.48 -11.94
CA ALA A 185 3.96 1.52 -11.60
C ALA A 185 5.30 1.30 -12.31
N ALA A 186 5.78 0.06 -12.30
CA ALA A 186 7.03 -0.29 -12.94
C ALA A 186 6.97 -0.08 -14.47
N ASP A 187 5.88 -0.49 -15.10
CA ASP A 187 5.67 -0.33 -16.55
C ASP A 187 5.53 1.16 -16.91
N LEU A 188 4.76 1.94 -16.14
CA LEU A 188 4.61 3.38 -16.34
C LEU A 188 5.95 4.12 -16.22
N LEU A 189 6.79 3.74 -15.24
CA LEU A 189 8.11 4.32 -15.05
C LEU A 189 8.98 4.17 -16.29
N VAL A 190 9.18 2.93 -16.76
CA VAL A 190 10.10 2.67 -17.87
C VAL A 190 9.59 3.20 -19.21
N GLU A 191 8.28 3.32 -19.37
CA GLU A 191 7.65 3.95 -20.54
C GLU A 191 7.89 5.46 -20.57
N MET A 192 7.83 6.13 -19.42
CA MET A 192 7.97 7.59 -19.34
C MET A 192 9.42 8.08 -19.25
N LEU A 193 10.35 7.24 -18.81
CA LEU A 193 11.76 7.60 -18.65
C LEU A 193 12.40 8.22 -19.90
N PRO A 194 12.23 7.70 -21.12
CA PRO A 194 12.84 8.30 -22.31
C PRO A 194 12.43 9.75 -22.54
N ALA A 195 11.13 10.03 -22.43
CA ALA A 195 10.58 11.37 -22.62
C ALA A 195 11.00 12.32 -21.49
N TRP A 196 11.06 11.81 -20.24
CA TRP A 196 11.53 12.59 -19.10
C TRP A 196 13.00 13.00 -19.25
N LEU A 197 13.86 12.04 -19.55
CA LEU A 197 15.31 12.28 -19.72
C LEU A 197 15.64 13.15 -20.93
N ALA A 198 14.80 13.13 -21.97
CA ALA A 198 14.90 14.02 -23.13
C ALA A 198 14.33 15.42 -22.86
N GLY A 199 13.69 15.65 -21.71
CA GLY A 199 13.04 16.94 -21.39
C GLY A 199 11.77 17.23 -22.20
N THR A 200 11.15 16.21 -22.79
CA THR A 200 9.92 16.33 -23.60
C THR A 200 8.65 15.98 -22.84
N LEU A 201 8.76 15.41 -21.65
CA LEU A 201 7.63 15.12 -20.78
C LEU A 201 7.33 16.31 -19.87
N GLU A 202 6.15 16.88 -20.02
CA GLU A 202 5.70 18.03 -19.24
C GLU A 202 5.27 17.62 -17.83
N ALA A 203 5.77 18.33 -16.83
CA ALA A 203 5.35 18.18 -15.44
C ALA A 203 4.16 19.13 -15.15
N ARG A 204 2.98 18.58 -14.91
CA ARG A 204 1.74 19.33 -14.70
C ARG A 204 1.44 19.48 -13.21
N PRO A 205 1.21 20.70 -12.68
CA PRO A 205 0.77 20.89 -11.31
C PRO A 205 -0.46 20.05 -10.99
N GLN A 206 -0.51 19.51 -9.78
CA GLN A 206 -1.72 18.80 -9.34
C GLN A 206 -2.89 19.78 -9.20
N PRO A 207 -4.13 19.38 -9.55
CA PRO A 207 -5.31 20.18 -9.29
C PRO A 207 -5.42 20.54 -7.80
N ALA A 208 -5.88 21.76 -7.52
CA ALA A 208 -6.12 22.19 -6.13
C ALA A 208 -7.31 21.44 -5.50
N ASP A 209 -8.32 21.16 -6.31
CA ASP A 209 -9.52 20.46 -5.89
C ASP A 209 -9.34 18.92 -5.90
N GLY A 210 -10.09 18.25 -5.04
CA GLY A 210 -10.11 16.78 -4.96
C GLY A 210 -8.93 16.15 -4.22
N ALA A 211 -8.02 16.94 -3.64
CA ALA A 211 -6.94 16.40 -2.84
C ALA A 211 -7.46 15.80 -1.53
N THR A 212 -7.09 14.56 -1.27
CA THR A 212 -7.35 13.88 0.01
C THR A 212 -6.06 13.38 0.62
N LEU A 213 -6.00 13.32 1.95
CA LEU A 213 -4.80 12.92 2.68
C LEU A 213 -5.04 11.59 3.40
N THR A 214 -4.02 10.75 3.38
CA THR A 214 -3.96 9.51 4.14
C THR A 214 -2.85 9.59 5.18
N ARG A 215 -3.05 8.95 6.31
CA ARG A 215 -2.04 8.82 7.36
C ARG A 215 -1.54 7.39 7.47
N PRO A 216 -0.41 7.15 8.11
CA PRO A 216 0.00 5.79 8.47
C PRO A 216 -1.08 5.09 9.29
N LEU A 217 -1.36 3.83 8.96
CA LEU A 217 -2.30 3.02 9.72
C LEU A 217 -1.76 2.74 11.13
N ARG A 218 -2.67 2.49 12.07
CA ARG A 218 -2.38 2.11 13.45
C ARG A 218 -3.11 0.82 13.78
N ARG A 219 -2.62 0.09 14.77
CA ARG A 219 -3.28 -1.15 15.22
C ARG A 219 -4.74 -0.93 15.64
N SER A 220 -5.04 0.24 16.25
CA SER A 220 -6.40 0.61 16.65
C SER A 220 -7.37 0.79 15.48
N ASP A 221 -6.86 1.12 14.28
CA ASP A 221 -7.71 1.34 13.10
C ASP A 221 -8.44 0.06 12.68
N GLY A 222 -7.89 -1.10 13.04
CA GLY A 222 -8.51 -2.39 12.75
C GLY A 222 -9.77 -2.70 13.56
N TRP A 223 -10.13 -1.90 14.56
CA TRP A 223 -11.37 -2.09 15.30
C TRP A 223 -12.59 -1.94 14.37
N LEU A 224 -13.45 -2.95 14.36
CA LEU A 224 -14.72 -2.91 13.63
C LEU A 224 -15.76 -2.20 14.50
N ASP A 225 -15.95 -0.92 14.23
CA ASP A 225 -16.93 -0.09 14.95
C ASP A 225 -18.36 -0.40 14.46
N PRO A 226 -19.22 -1.00 15.28
CA PRO A 226 -20.56 -1.40 14.87
C PRO A 226 -21.50 -0.21 14.61
N GLU A 227 -21.13 1.01 14.99
CA GLU A 227 -21.87 2.22 14.65
C GLU A 227 -21.77 2.58 13.16
N ARG A 228 -20.83 1.95 12.43
CA ARG A 228 -20.69 2.10 10.99
C ARG A 228 -21.54 1.07 10.22
N PRO A 229 -21.96 1.39 8.98
CA PRO A 229 -22.67 0.45 8.11
C PRO A 229 -21.86 -0.82 7.78
N ALA A 230 -22.54 -1.96 7.61
CA ALA A 230 -21.90 -3.24 7.27
C ALA A 230 -21.06 -3.17 5.99
N VAL A 231 -21.47 -2.39 4.99
CA VAL A 231 -20.74 -2.20 3.74
C VAL A 231 -19.41 -1.49 3.96
N GLU A 232 -19.33 -0.55 4.89
CA GLU A 232 -18.09 0.14 5.21
C GLU A 232 -17.14 -0.77 6.01
N LEU A 233 -17.69 -1.58 6.92
CA LEU A 233 -16.89 -2.54 7.68
C LEU A 233 -16.37 -3.68 6.80
N GLU A 234 -17.12 -4.10 5.79
CA GLU A 234 -16.66 -5.06 4.78
C GLU A 234 -15.46 -4.49 4.00
N ARG A 235 -15.56 -3.24 3.52
CA ARG A 235 -14.42 -2.55 2.87
C ARG A 235 -13.22 -2.46 3.81
N GLN A 236 -13.45 -2.19 5.10
CA GLN A 236 -12.38 -2.18 6.10
C GLN A 236 -11.71 -3.55 6.25
N VAL A 237 -12.47 -4.65 6.24
CA VAL A 237 -11.91 -6.00 6.28
C VAL A 237 -10.98 -6.26 5.10
N ARG A 238 -11.32 -5.81 3.89
CA ARG A 238 -10.46 -5.94 2.70
C ARG A 238 -9.27 -4.97 2.71
N ALA A 239 -9.50 -3.73 3.13
CA ALA A 239 -8.51 -2.66 3.10
C ALA A 239 -7.36 -2.87 4.10
N TYR A 240 -7.65 -3.50 5.24
CA TYR A 240 -6.68 -3.59 6.34
C TYR A 240 -5.95 -4.93 6.43
N GLN A 241 -6.01 -5.72 5.38
CA GLN A 241 -5.19 -6.93 5.28
C GLN A 241 -3.79 -6.60 4.75
N PRO A 242 -2.76 -7.31 5.23
CA PRO A 242 -2.77 -8.20 6.41
C PRO A 242 -2.62 -7.42 7.72
N TRP A 243 -2.34 -6.12 7.65
CA TRP A 243 -2.12 -5.23 8.78
C TRP A 243 -2.88 -3.91 8.58
N PRO A 244 -3.50 -3.39 9.65
CA PRO A 244 -3.55 -3.85 11.04
C PRO A 244 -4.42 -5.08 11.27
N GLY A 245 -5.14 -5.57 10.28
CA GLY A 245 -6.18 -6.55 10.37
C GLY A 245 -7.46 -5.99 11.01
N SER A 246 -8.63 -6.41 10.52
CA SER A 246 -9.91 -6.01 11.11
C SER A 246 -10.29 -6.94 12.24
N PHE A 247 -10.79 -6.41 13.36
CA PHE A 247 -11.10 -7.22 14.53
C PHE A 247 -12.24 -6.65 15.35
N LEU A 248 -12.85 -7.51 16.12
CA LEU A 248 -13.80 -7.19 17.20
C LEU A 248 -13.42 -7.96 18.47
N GLU A 249 -14.11 -7.67 19.58
CA GLU A 249 -14.05 -8.48 20.80
C GLU A 249 -15.25 -9.40 20.85
N ALA A 250 -14.99 -10.69 21.08
CA ALA A 250 -16.00 -11.73 21.27
C ALA A 250 -15.65 -12.50 22.55
N GLU A 251 -16.56 -12.45 23.53
CA GLU A 251 -16.38 -13.15 24.83
C GLU A 251 -15.11 -12.75 25.58
N GLY A 252 -14.69 -11.47 25.46
CA GLY A 252 -13.49 -10.93 26.08
C GLY A 252 -12.19 -11.28 25.34
N GLU A 253 -12.26 -11.94 24.19
CA GLU A 253 -11.13 -12.26 23.35
C GLU A 253 -11.19 -11.54 21.99
N ARG A 254 -10.01 -11.21 21.46
CA ARG A 254 -9.89 -10.61 20.12
C ARG A 254 -10.20 -11.67 19.05
N LEU A 255 -11.18 -11.35 18.20
CA LEU A 255 -11.52 -12.09 17.00
C LEU A 255 -11.13 -11.28 15.76
N ILE A 256 -10.16 -11.77 15.00
CA ILE A 256 -9.75 -11.16 13.73
C ILE A 256 -10.70 -11.66 12.65
N ILE A 257 -11.16 -10.74 11.79
CA ILE A 257 -12.04 -11.01 10.67
C ILE A 257 -11.21 -10.91 9.37
N TRP A 258 -11.12 -12.02 8.64
CA TRP A 258 -10.36 -12.11 7.39
C TRP A 258 -11.25 -12.01 6.16
N ARG A 259 -12.50 -12.47 6.26
CA ARG A 259 -13.48 -12.34 5.20
C ARG A 259 -14.86 -12.15 5.80
N ALA A 260 -15.59 -11.20 5.25
CA ALA A 260 -16.95 -10.87 5.65
C ALA A 260 -17.74 -10.42 4.42
N ALA A 261 -19.06 -10.43 4.52
CA ALA A 261 -19.94 -9.89 3.50
C ALA A 261 -21.06 -9.07 4.15
N PRO A 262 -21.40 -7.90 3.58
CA PRO A 262 -22.55 -7.15 4.03
C PRO A 262 -23.82 -7.91 3.62
N VAL A 263 -24.77 -7.96 4.52
CA VAL A 263 -26.09 -8.54 4.26
C VAL A 263 -27.09 -7.42 4.41
N GLU A 264 -27.75 -7.08 3.32
CA GLU A 264 -28.91 -6.23 3.34
C GLU A 264 -30.04 -6.95 4.06
N ARG A 265 -30.99 -6.19 4.65
CA ARG A 265 -32.10 -6.77 5.42
C ARG A 265 -32.73 -7.94 4.69
N PRO A 266 -33.00 -9.07 5.36
CA PRO A 266 -33.93 -10.03 4.83
C PRO A 266 -35.28 -9.32 4.63
N ASP A 267 -35.88 -9.58 3.51
CA ASP A 267 -37.22 -9.20 3.15
C ASP A 267 -38.31 -9.92 3.99
N GLU A 268 -39.55 -9.70 3.67
CA GLU A 268 -40.76 -10.03 4.40
C GLU A 268 -40.93 -11.49 4.89
N ASN A 269 -40.01 -12.40 4.60
CA ASN A 269 -40.14 -13.82 4.92
C ASN A 269 -38.99 -14.43 5.72
N GLY A 270 -37.92 -13.72 5.98
CA GLY A 270 -36.70 -14.30 6.53
C GLY A 270 -36.01 -13.52 7.63
N VAL A 271 -36.76 -12.87 8.49
CA VAL A 271 -36.26 -12.49 9.82
C VAL A 271 -34.93 -11.82 9.90
N PHE A 272 -34.85 -10.55 9.66
CA PHE A 272 -34.09 -9.65 10.52
C PHE A 272 -34.66 -8.23 10.46
N VAL A 273 -35.63 -7.99 11.29
CA VAL A 273 -35.91 -6.63 11.75
C VAL A 273 -34.79 -6.30 12.73
N PRO A 274 -34.10 -5.15 12.67
CA PRO A 274 -33.34 -4.68 13.81
C PRO A 274 -34.36 -4.36 14.91
N GLY A 275 -34.82 -5.40 15.57
CA GLY A 275 -35.44 -5.26 16.88
C GLY A 275 -34.34 -4.79 17.81
N ALA A 276 -34.70 -4.03 18.82
CA ALA A 276 -33.88 -3.50 19.88
C ALA A 276 -32.90 -4.52 20.49
N GLY A 277 -31.83 -4.82 19.77
CA GLY A 277 -30.71 -5.60 20.24
C GLY A 277 -29.44 -4.76 20.06
N ASP A 278 -28.50 -4.91 20.96
CA ASP A 278 -27.33 -4.08 21.07
C ASP A 278 -26.49 -4.10 19.79
N LEU A 279 -26.12 -2.94 19.29
CA LEU A 279 -25.09 -2.78 18.27
C LEU A 279 -23.83 -3.51 18.73
N GLY A 280 -23.12 -4.15 17.80
CA GLY A 280 -21.93 -4.94 18.11
C GLY A 280 -22.20 -6.37 18.56
N ALA A 281 -23.45 -6.77 18.75
CA ALA A 281 -23.79 -8.14 19.09
C ALA A 281 -23.48 -9.10 17.92
N LEU A 282 -22.88 -10.25 18.23
CA LEU A 282 -22.76 -11.38 17.32
C LEU A 282 -24.01 -12.21 17.36
N VAL A 283 -24.71 -12.31 16.26
CA VAL A 283 -25.95 -13.05 16.13
C VAL A 283 -25.82 -14.25 15.19
N PRO A 284 -26.56 -15.35 15.40
CA PRO A 284 -26.62 -16.44 14.45
C PRO A 284 -27.13 -15.96 13.08
N PHE A 285 -26.44 -16.41 12.01
CA PHE A 285 -26.84 -16.13 10.63
C PHE A 285 -26.55 -17.38 9.77
N GLY A 286 -27.58 -18.09 9.37
CA GLY A 286 -27.44 -19.39 8.71
C GLY A 286 -26.63 -20.36 9.56
N ASP A 287 -25.52 -20.84 9.02
CA ASP A 287 -24.56 -21.71 9.71
C ASP A 287 -23.40 -20.95 10.38
N THR A 288 -23.29 -19.63 10.15
CA THR A 288 -22.24 -18.75 10.68
C THR A 288 -22.77 -17.74 11.71
N LEU A 289 -22.01 -16.68 11.96
CA LEU A 289 -22.35 -15.52 12.77
C LEU A 289 -22.34 -14.26 11.92
N ALA A 290 -23.09 -13.28 12.34
CA ALA A 290 -23.02 -11.94 11.79
C ALA A 290 -22.92 -10.90 12.92
N LEU A 291 -22.18 -9.81 12.66
CA LEU A 291 -22.08 -8.64 13.52
C LEU A 291 -23.24 -7.69 13.22
N ARG A 292 -23.96 -7.26 14.24
CA ARG A 292 -24.95 -6.18 14.12
C ARG A 292 -24.27 -4.85 13.95
N THR A 293 -24.67 -4.11 12.92
CA THR A 293 -24.12 -2.79 12.61
C THR A 293 -25.24 -1.74 12.56
N SER A 294 -24.87 -0.46 12.42
CA SER A 294 -25.86 0.61 12.29
C SER A 294 -26.78 0.44 11.08
N GLN A 295 -26.26 -0.17 10.00
CA GLN A 295 -27.02 -0.50 8.79
C GLN A 295 -26.64 -1.87 8.27
N GLY A 296 -27.56 -2.83 8.33
CA GLY A 296 -27.37 -4.20 7.90
C GLY A 296 -26.60 -5.07 8.90
N LEU A 297 -26.23 -6.24 8.45
CA LEU A 297 -25.41 -7.19 9.16
C LEU A 297 -24.12 -7.41 8.41
N LEU A 298 -23.01 -7.59 9.14
CA LEU A 298 -21.76 -8.07 8.57
C LEU A 298 -21.63 -9.56 8.86
N ARG A 299 -21.90 -10.41 7.85
CA ARG A 299 -21.69 -11.86 7.93
C ARG A 299 -20.21 -12.17 8.02
N LEU A 300 -19.84 -13.05 8.94
CA LEU A 300 -18.45 -13.44 9.19
C LEU A 300 -18.15 -14.77 8.47
N ASP A 301 -17.41 -14.71 7.37
CA ASP A 301 -17.11 -15.87 6.54
C ASP A 301 -15.82 -16.57 6.98
N GLU A 302 -14.76 -15.81 7.31
CA GLU A 302 -13.49 -16.33 7.78
C GLU A 302 -12.98 -15.50 8.95
N VAL A 303 -12.65 -16.18 10.04
CA VAL A 303 -12.27 -15.58 11.32
C VAL A 303 -11.03 -16.23 11.92
N GLN A 304 -10.41 -15.54 12.88
CA GLN A 304 -9.27 -16.09 13.62
C GLN A 304 -9.33 -15.63 15.08
N PRO A 305 -9.73 -16.52 16.01
CA PRO A 305 -9.62 -16.26 17.44
C PRO A 305 -8.17 -16.07 17.88
N ALA A 306 -7.95 -15.34 18.97
CA ALA A 306 -6.64 -15.12 19.53
C ALA A 306 -5.90 -16.45 19.77
N GLY A 307 -4.66 -16.55 19.30
CA GLY A 307 -3.82 -17.74 19.48
C GLY A 307 -4.23 -18.98 18.68
N ARG A 308 -5.27 -18.91 17.86
CA ARG A 308 -5.75 -20.03 17.03
C ARG A 308 -5.45 -19.82 15.54
N ARG A 309 -5.67 -20.86 14.72
CA ARG A 309 -5.63 -20.77 13.26
C ARG A 309 -6.86 -20.05 12.69
N ARG A 310 -6.75 -19.60 11.45
CA ARG A 310 -7.91 -19.17 10.67
C ARG A 310 -8.88 -20.32 10.49
N MET A 311 -10.18 -20.03 10.52
CA MET A 311 -11.26 -20.97 10.36
C MET A 311 -12.49 -20.31 9.76
N SER A 312 -13.42 -21.07 9.22
CA SER A 312 -14.70 -20.53 8.76
C SER A 312 -15.55 -20.03 9.93
N GLY A 313 -16.40 -19.03 9.67
CA GLY A 313 -17.36 -18.55 10.65
C GLY A 313 -18.29 -19.67 11.17
N ALA A 314 -18.59 -20.67 10.32
CA ALA A 314 -19.36 -21.83 10.69
C ALA A 314 -18.61 -22.75 11.71
N GLU A 315 -17.30 -22.98 11.51
CA GLU A 315 -16.46 -23.71 12.48
C GLU A 315 -16.41 -22.99 13.81
N TYR A 316 -16.20 -21.65 13.76
CA TYR A 316 -16.14 -20.82 14.95
C TYR A 316 -17.46 -20.85 15.73
N ARG A 317 -18.61 -20.76 15.05
CA ARG A 317 -19.94 -20.85 15.69
C ARG A 317 -20.19 -22.19 16.36
N ARG A 318 -19.81 -23.32 15.72
CA ARG A 318 -19.95 -24.66 16.34
C ARG A 318 -19.15 -24.78 17.62
N GLY A 319 -17.87 -24.34 17.61
CA GLY A 319 -17.02 -24.39 18.79
C GLY A 319 -17.51 -23.57 19.98
N ARG A 320 -18.36 -22.56 19.76
CA ARG A 320 -19.00 -21.78 20.85
C ARG A 320 -20.19 -22.49 21.51
N ARG A 321 -20.81 -23.46 20.83
CA ARG A 321 -21.93 -24.23 21.39
C ARG A 321 -21.50 -25.39 22.29
N GLU A 322 -20.25 -25.79 22.15
CA GLU A 322 -19.69 -26.93 22.90
C GLU A 322 -18.89 -26.47 24.13
N ALA A 323 -18.75 -25.19 24.38
CA ALA A 323 -18.12 -24.57 25.55
C ALA A 323 -19.18 -23.97 26.49
#